data_33a80f267e653b51656fa186c13ffe17
#
_entry.id   33a80f267e653b51656fa186c13ffe17
#
_cell.length_a   1.000
_cell.length_b   1.000
_cell.length_c   1.000
_cell.angle_alpha   90.00
_cell.angle_beta   90.00
_cell.angle_gamma   90.00
#
_symmetry.space_group_name_H-M   'P 1'
#
loop_
_entity.id
_entity.type
_entity.pdbx_description
1 polymer ?
#
loop_
_entity_poly.entity_id
_entity_poly.type
_entity_poly.pdbx_seq_one_letter_code
_entity_poly.pdbx_strand_id
1 'polypeptide(L)'
;MTIIKRSGKIEKLTSKKIFDSICKANSAVQDQDSRLTQKQIKRITDAVVAFCEDLEEPIHIDVLEDVIEKKLMEAAGYETAKRYITYRYEKERVR
;
A
#
# COMPACT_ATOMS: atom_id res chain seq x y z
N MET A 1 -4.63 2.41 14.08
CA MET A 1 -4.86 1.04 13.55
C MET A 1 -3.70 0.13 13.91
N THR A 2 -3.94 -1.16 14.01
CA THR A 2 -2.89 -2.16 14.24
C THR A 2 -2.93 -3.21 13.14
N ILE A 3 -1.75 -3.72 12.80
CA ILE A 3 -1.61 -4.79 11.79
C ILE A 3 -0.85 -5.97 12.37
N ILE A 4 -1.09 -7.15 11.80
CA ILE A 4 -0.29 -8.34 12.06
C ILE A 4 0.63 -8.54 10.87
N LYS A 5 1.94 -8.51 11.12
CA LYS A 5 2.96 -8.73 10.08
C LYS A 5 3.06 -10.21 9.76
N ARG A 6 3.75 -10.52 8.65
CA ARG A 6 3.98 -11.92 8.25
C ARG A 6 4.67 -12.75 9.32
N SER A 7 5.50 -12.10 10.14
CA SER A 7 6.17 -12.75 11.27
C SER A 7 5.23 -13.06 12.43
N GLY A 8 3.99 -12.58 12.39
CA GLY A 8 3.04 -12.68 13.49
C GLY A 8 3.11 -11.52 14.47
N LYS A 9 4.09 -10.64 14.31
CA LYS A 9 4.25 -9.48 15.18
C LYS A 9 3.16 -8.46 14.95
N ILE A 10 2.60 -7.92 16.02
CA ILE A 10 1.58 -6.86 15.95
C ILE A 10 2.28 -5.50 16.03
N GLU A 11 1.92 -4.62 15.11
CA GLU A 11 2.51 -3.29 15.01
C GLU A 11 1.44 -2.24 14.81
N LYS A 12 1.73 -1.01 15.26
CA LYS A 12 0.85 0.12 14.98
C LYS A 12 0.99 0.54 13.52
N LEU A 13 -0.13 0.75 12.87
CA LEU A 13 -0.18 1.23 11.49
C LEU A 13 -0.61 2.69 11.48
N THR A 14 0.15 3.53 10.77
CA THR A 14 -0.17 4.94 10.58
C THR A 14 -0.40 5.23 9.11
N SER A 15 -1.16 6.30 8.82
CA SER A 15 -1.37 6.74 7.44
C SER A 15 -0.05 7.09 6.76
N LYS A 16 0.92 7.61 7.53
CA LYS A 16 2.25 7.92 6.99
C LYS A 16 2.95 6.68 6.46
N LYS A 17 2.86 5.56 7.15
CA LYS A 17 3.48 4.30 6.70
C LYS A 17 2.86 3.82 5.40
N ILE A 18 1.55 3.96 5.26
CA ILE A 18 0.84 3.62 4.01
C ILE A 18 1.29 4.54 2.89
N PHE A 19 1.29 5.84 3.14
CA PHE A 19 1.73 6.85 2.17
C PHE A 19 3.15 6.57 1.70
N ASP A 20 4.07 6.33 2.63
CA ASP A 20 5.49 6.09 2.31
C ASP A 20 5.67 4.82 1.47
N SER A 21 4.90 3.76 1.74
CA SER A 21 4.99 2.52 0.96
C SER A 21 4.55 2.73 -0.49
N ILE A 22 3.51 3.53 -0.70
CA ILE A 22 3.03 3.87 -2.04
C ILE A 22 4.04 4.76 -2.75
N CYS A 23 4.62 5.73 -2.05
CA CYS A 23 5.66 6.60 -2.61
C CYS A 23 6.87 5.80 -3.06
N LYS A 24 7.26 4.80 -2.29
CA LYS A 24 8.38 3.94 -2.65
C LYS A 24 8.10 3.20 -3.98
N ALA A 25 6.91 2.62 -4.11
CA ALA A 25 6.53 1.95 -5.35
C ALA A 25 6.46 2.94 -6.51
N ASN A 26 5.91 4.13 -6.28
CA ASN A 26 5.79 5.17 -7.30
C ASN A 26 7.17 5.64 -7.80
N SER A 27 8.14 5.75 -6.92
CA SER A 27 9.49 6.19 -7.30
C SER A 27 10.21 5.16 -8.17
N ALA A 28 9.79 3.91 -8.14
CA ALA A 28 10.36 2.85 -8.97
C ALA A 28 9.78 2.82 -10.38
N VAL A 29 8.72 3.58 -10.65
CA VAL A 29 8.16 3.71 -12.01
C VAL A 29 9.13 4.54 -12.84
N GLN A 30 9.63 3.96 -13.94
CA GLN A 30 10.65 4.61 -14.75
C GLN A 30 10.11 5.76 -15.58
N ASP A 31 8.93 5.58 -16.17
CA ASP A 31 8.28 6.62 -16.95
C ASP A 31 7.65 7.66 -16.02
N GLN A 32 8.23 8.83 -15.96
CA GLN A 32 7.77 9.91 -15.07
C GLN A 32 6.32 10.32 -15.35
N ASP A 33 5.90 10.24 -16.61
CA ASP A 33 4.52 10.59 -16.97
C ASP A 33 3.50 9.58 -16.43
N SER A 34 3.96 8.38 -16.13
CA SER A 34 3.12 7.32 -15.54
C SER A 34 3.11 7.34 -14.03
N ARG A 35 3.90 8.21 -13.39
CA ARG A 35 3.94 8.33 -11.94
C ARG A 35 2.73 9.08 -11.42
N LEU A 36 2.29 8.69 -10.25
CA LEU A 36 1.27 9.42 -9.51
C LEU A 36 1.89 10.67 -8.88
N THR A 37 1.08 11.72 -8.77
CA THR A 37 1.47 12.91 -8.01
C THR A 37 1.31 12.64 -6.51
N GLN A 38 1.97 13.43 -5.67
CA GLN A 38 1.81 13.30 -4.22
C GLN A 38 0.36 13.49 -3.80
N LYS A 39 -0.35 14.39 -4.47
CA LYS A 39 -1.77 14.62 -4.20
C LYS A 39 -2.61 13.39 -4.47
N GLN A 40 -2.32 12.69 -5.59
CA GLN A 40 -3.01 11.45 -5.92
C GLN A 40 -2.69 10.36 -4.89
N ILE A 41 -1.41 10.25 -4.49
CA ILE A 41 -0.99 9.27 -3.48
C ILE A 41 -1.70 9.54 -2.15
N LYS A 42 -1.82 10.81 -1.77
CA LYS A 42 -2.53 11.16 -0.54
C LYS A 42 -3.99 10.74 -0.59
N ARG A 43 -4.66 10.96 -1.72
CA ARG A 43 -6.06 10.54 -1.89
C ARG A 43 -6.20 9.02 -1.79
N ILE A 44 -5.26 8.29 -2.40
CA ILE A 44 -5.25 6.83 -2.32
C ILE A 44 -5.04 6.39 -0.88
N THR A 45 -4.09 7.00 -0.19
CA THR A 45 -3.81 6.71 1.22
C THR A 45 -5.06 6.92 2.07
N ASP A 46 -5.74 8.06 1.88
CA ASP A 46 -6.96 8.36 2.63
C ASP A 46 -8.05 7.33 2.36
N ALA A 47 -8.18 6.88 1.11
CA ALA A 47 -9.14 5.84 0.76
C ALA A 47 -8.81 4.50 1.40
N VAL A 48 -7.52 4.14 1.48
CA VAL A 48 -7.07 2.92 2.16
C VAL A 48 -7.40 3.00 3.64
N VAL A 49 -7.08 4.12 4.28
CA VAL A 49 -7.35 4.33 5.70
C VAL A 49 -8.85 4.22 5.99
N ALA A 50 -9.68 4.88 5.18
CA ALA A 50 -11.13 4.85 5.35
C ALA A 50 -11.68 3.43 5.24
N PHE A 51 -11.17 2.65 4.29
CA PHE A 51 -11.58 1.26 4.15
C PHE A 51 -11.17 0.43 5.38
N CYS A 52 -9.91 0.60 5.82
CA CYS A 52 -9.37 -0.18 6.93
C CYS A 52 -10.04 0.15 8.27
N GLU A 53 -10.55 1.37 8.43
CA GLU A 53 -11.24 1.75 9.66
C GLU A 53 -12.50 0.92 9.92
N ASP A 54 -13.08 0.35 8.87
CA ASP A 54 -14.27 -0.49 8.98
C ASP A 54 -13.93 -1.97 9.22
N LEU A 55 -12.63 -2.32 9.21
CA LEU A 55 -12.19 -3.69 9.41
C LEU A 55 -11.91 -3.96 10.90
N GLU A 56 -12.09 -5.22 11.31
CA GLU A 56 -11.67 -5.64 12.65
C GLU A 56 -10.17 -5.62 12.80
N GLU A 57 -9.69 -5.11 13.91
CA GLU A 57 -8.27 -5.09 14.23
C GLU A 57 -7.89 -6.27 15.10
N PRO A 58 -6.65 -6.74 15.01
CA PRO A 58 -5.60 -6.26 14.11
C PRO A 58 -5.82 -6.73 12.67
N ILE A 59 -5.44 -5.89 11.71
CA ILE A 59 -5.59 -6.19 10.29
C ILE A 59 -4.36 -6.98 9.82
N HIS A 60 -4.56 -8.12 9.17
CA HIS A 60 -3.45 -8.88 8.62
C HIS A 60 -2.80 -8.10 7.48
N ILE A 61 -1.47 -8.14 7.42
CA ILE A 61 -0.70 -7.38 6.40
C ILE A 61 -1.14 -7.72 4.98
N ASP A 62 -1.50 -8.98 4.70
CA ASP A 62 -1.95 -9.37 3.36
C ASP A 62 -3.25 -8.67 2.98
N VAL A 63 -4.16 -8.49 3.93
CA VAL A 63 -5.42 -7.77 3.70
C VAL A 63 -5.13 -6.30 3.42
N LEU A 64 -4.24 -5.67 4.19
CA LEU A 64 -3.85 -4.29 3.96
C LEU A 64 -3.26 -4.11 2.57
N GLU A 65 -2.36 -5.00 2.18
CA GLU A 65 -1.70 -4.92 0.87
C GLU A 65 -2.70 -5.12 -0.27
N ASP A 66 -3.66 -6.03 -0.10
CA ASP A 66 -4.74 -6.20 -1.08
C ASP A 66 -5.56 -4.92 -1.25
N VAL A 67 -5.87 -4.24 -0.15
CA VAL A 67 -6.61 -2.97 -0.19
C VAL A 67 -5.82 -1.90 -0.91
N ILE A 68 -4.52 -1.79 -0.63
CA ILE A 68 -3.65 -0.81 -1.30
C ILE A 68 -3.63 -1.06 -2.80
N GLU A 69 -3.43 -2.32 -3.23
CA GLU A 69 -3.45 -2.68 -4.65
C GLU A 69 -4.76 -2.29 -5.31
N LYS A 70 -5.87 -2.61 -4.67
CA LYS A 70 -7.20 -2.30 -5.19
C LYS A 70 -7.39 -0.80 -5.37
N LYS A 71 -6.99 0.00 -4.38
CA LYS A 71 -7.15 1.45 -4.44
C LYS A 71 -6.24 2.07 -5.50
N LEU A 72 -5.03 1.52 -5.69
CA LEU A 72 -4.15 1.94 -6.78
C LEU A 72 -4.78 1.67 -8.14
N MET A 73 -5.37 0.49 -8.31
CA MET A 73 -6.03 0.12 -9.57
C MET A 73 -7.26 0.99 -9.84
N GLU A 74 -8.06 1.25 -8.82
CA GLU A 74 -9.24 2.12 -8.93
C GLU A 74 -8.87 3.55 -9.32
N ALA A 75 -7.70 4.00 -8.92
CA ALA A 75 -7.19 5.33 -9.25
C ALA A 75 -6.42 5.35 -10.59
N ALA A 76 -6.44 4.25 -11.35
CA ALA A 76 -5.71 4.07 -12.59
C ALA A 76 -4.19 4.22 -12.43
N GLY A 77 -3.67 4.00 -11.24
CA GLY A 77 -2.23 4.02 -10.96
C GLY A 77 -1.58 2.67 -11.29
N TYR A 78 -1.75 2.19 -12.52
CA TYR A 78 -1.38 0.83 -12.88
C TYR A 78 0.11 0.54 -12.81
N GLU A 79 0.95 1.48 -13.23
CA GLU A 79 2.40 1.28 -13.17
C GLU A 79 2.90 1.24 -11.74
N THR A 80 2.37 2.11 -10.90
CA THR A 80 2.68 2.10 -9.47
C THR A 80 2.19 0.82 -8.81
N ALA A 81 0.98 0.36 -9.17
CA ALA A 81 0.43 -0.90 -8.67
C ALA A 81 1.33 -2.09 -9.02
N LYS A 82 1.86 -2.14 -10.25
CA LYS A 82 2.79 -3.19 -10.65
C LYS A 82 4.04 -3.21 -9.79
N ARG A 83 4.60 -2.05 -9.50
CA ARG A 83 5.78 -1.95 -8.63
C ARG A 83 5.47 -2.35 -7.20
N TYR A 84 4.30 -1.96 -6.71
CA TYR A 84 3.86 -2.33 -5.37
C TYR A 84 3.73 -3.86 -5.23
N ILE A 85 3.10 -4.49 -6.22
CA ILE A 85 2.92 -5.96 -6.27
C ILE A 85 4.29 -6.65 -6.31
N THR A 86 5.22 -6.13 -7.10
CA THR A 86 6.58 -6.67 -7.18
C THR A 86 7.29 -6.63 -5.83
N TYR A 87 7.22 -5.51 -5.12
CA TYR A 87 7.82 -5.38 -3.80
C TYR A 87 7.19 -6.34 -2.79
N ARG A 88 5.86 -6.45 -2.82
CA ARG A 88 5.14 -7.37 -1.96
C ARG A 88 5.60 -8.81 -2.20
N TYR A 89 5.71 -9.20 -3.46
CA TYR A 89 6.15 -10.53 -3.84
C TYR A 89 7.59 -10.81 -3.38
N GLU A 90 8.48 -9.84 -3.57
CA GLU A 90 9.86 -9.96 -3.12
C GLU A 90 9.96 -10.13 -1.61
N LYS A 91 9.18 -9.39 -0.84
CA LYS A 91 9.15 -9.53 0.62
C LYS A 91 8.71 -10.91 1.05
N GLU A 92 7.75 -11.49 0.35
CA GLU A 92 7.27 -12.84 0.65
C GLU A 92 8.34 -13.88 0.38
N ARG A 93 9.16 -13.67 -0.64
CA ARG A 93 10.21 -14.63 -1.04
C ARG A 93 11.42 -14.61 -0.12
N VAL A 94 11.71 -13.51 0.52
CA VAL A 94 12.94 -13.32 1.28
C VAL A 94 12.90 -13.94 2.67
N ARG A 95 11.79 -14.51 3.06
CA ARG A 95 11.67 -15.14 4.36
C ARG A 95 12.30 -16.50 4.47
#